data_12581484b7947192e9fa40368a802c41
#
_entry.id   12581484b7947192e9fa40368a802c41
#
_cell.length_a   1.000
_cell.length_b   1.000
_cell.length_c   1.000
_cell.angle_alpha   90.00
_cell.angle_beta   90.00
_cell.angle_gamma   90.00
#
_symmetry.space_group_name_H-M   'P 1'
#
loop_
_entity.id
_entity.type
_entity.pdbx_description
1 polymer ?
#
loop_
_entity_poly.entity_id
_entity_poly.type
_entity_poly.pdbx_seq_one_letter_code
_entity_poly.pdbx_strand_id
1 'polypeptide(L)'
;MPHFKIAHLREQGQNIIIVPLESSFEHKSDEDQRATIAELQVRARGAGLAGTVVPVWQSGGRMYSIAPGPWRSFFQNVSMRSVLLNVNKELYW
;
A
#
# COMPACT_ATOMS: atom_id res chain seq x y z
N MET A 1 -16.41 -9.27 -4.93
CA MET A 1 -16.15 -7.97 -4.29
C MET A 1 -14.65 -7.84 -4.04
N PRO A 2 -14.04 -6.71 -4.40
CA PRO A 2 -12.64 -6.48 -4.06
C PRO A 2 -12.42 -6.54 -2.56
N HIS A 3 -11.30 -7.11 -2.18
CA HIS A 3 -10.95 -7.28 -0.78
C HIS A 3 -9.44 -7.13 -0.64
N PHE A 4 -9.00 -6.21 0.20
CA PHE A 4 -7.59 -5.93 0.39
C PHE A 4 -7.23 -5.95 1.87
N LYS A 5 -6.21 -6.73 2.23
CA LYS A 5 -5.58 -6.64 3.54
C LYS A 5 -4.62 -5.47 3.51
N ILE A 6 -4.62 -4.67 4.58
CA ILE A 6 -3.78 -3.49 4.65
C ILE A 6 -3.06 -3.42 5.99
N ALA A 7 -1.91 -2.75 6.00
CA ALA A 7 -1.19 -2.40 7.21
C ALA A 7 -1.37 -0.90 7.45
N HIS A 8 -2.24 -0.54 8.39
CA HIS A 8 -2.47 0.85 8.77
C HIS A 8 -1.56 1.18 9.94
N LEU A 9 -0.52 1.95 9.67
CA LEU A 9 0.54 2.25 10.63
C LEU A 9 0.67 3.75 10.83
N ARG A 10 1.27 4.11 11.97
CA ARG A 10 1.63 5.49 12.25
C ARG A 10 3.13 5.55 12.51
N GLU A 11 3.83 6.30 11.66
CA GLU A 11 5.28 6.47 11.75
C GLU A 11 5.62 7.96 11.76
N GLN A 12 6.47 8.38 12.68
CA GLN A 12 6.90 9.77 12.81
C GLN A 12 5.73 10.76 12.87
N GLY A 13 4.66 10.38 13.56
CA GLY A 13 3.47 11.22 13.68
C GLY A 13 2.56 11.26 12.46
N GLN A 14 2.88 10.49 11.41
CA GLN A 14 2.08 10.44 10.19
C GLN A 14 1.48 9.05 9.99
N ASN A 15 0.25 9.03 9.50
CA ASN A 15 -0.43 7.76 9.18
C ASN A 15 -0.08 7.31 7.77
N ILE A 16 0.10 6.01 7.61
CA ILE A 16 0.36 5.39 6.31
C ILE A 16 -0.47 4.12 6.19
N ILE A 17 -0.97 3.87 4.98
CA ILE A 17 -1.77 2.70 4.66
C ILE A 17 -1.01 1.89 3.61
N ILE A 18 -0.36 0.81 4.03
CA ILE A 18 0.41 -0.04 3.13
C ILE A 18 -0.52 -1.13 2.60
N VAL A 19 -0.64 -1.21 1.28
CA VAL A 19 -1.51 -2.18 0.63
C VAL A 19 -0.67 -3.19 -0.15
N PRO A 20 -0.51 -4.42 0.36
CA PRO A 20 0.18 -5.46 -0.41
C PRO A 20 -0.67 -5.87 -1.62
N LEU A 21 -0.07 -5.85 -2.79
CA LEU A 21 -0.71 -6.21 -4.04
C LEU A 21 0.02 -7.40 -4.68
N GLU A 22 -0.63 -8.02 -5.66
CA GLU A 22 -0.03 -9.10 -6.43
C GLU A 22 1.07 -8.56 -7.33
N SER A 23 2.02 -9.43 -7.70
CA SER A 23 3.15 -9.06 -8.57
C SER A 23 2.68 -8.57 -9.95
N SER A 24 1.52 -8.99 -10.40
CA SER A 24 0.94 -8.54 -11.67
C SER A 24 0.70 -7.03 -11.71
N PHE A 25 0.63 -6.36 -10.57
CA PHE A 25 0.51 -4.91 -10.51
C PHE A 25 1.67 -4.20 -11.23
N GLU A 26 2.86 -4.78 -11.21
CA GLU A 26 4.04 -4.24 -11.89
C GLU A 26 3.82 -4.07 -13.39
N HIS A 27 3.02 -4.93 -14.00
CA HIS A 27 2.78 -4.94 -15.44
C HIS A 27 1.62 -4.05 -15.88
N LYS A 28 0.94 -3.41 -14.96
CA LYS A 28 -0.10 -2.45 -15.29
C LYS A 28 0.53 -1.17 -15.84
N SER A 29 -0.20 -0.48 -16.72
CA SER A 29 0.22 0.84 -17.19
C SER A 29 0.29 1.83 -16.03
N ASP A 30 1.04 2.92 -16.21
CA ASP A 30 1.11 3.98 -15.20
C ASP A 30 -0.27 4.54 -14.89
N GLU A 31 -1.11 4.68 -15.90
CA GLU A 31 -2.48 5.16 -15.74
C GLU A 31 -3.30 4.21 -14.86
N ASP A 32 -3.22 2.90 -15.13
CA ASP A 32 -3.94 1.90 -14.35
C ASP A 32 -3.42 1.82 -12.91
N GLN A 33 -2.11 1.93 -12.72
CA GLN A 33 -1.52 1.97 -11.38
C GLN A 33 -2.03 3.17 -10.59
N ARG A 34 -2.07 4.35 -11.21
CA ARG A 34 -2.58 5.57 -10.57
C ARG A 34 -4.07 5.46 -10.24
N ALA A 35 -4.85 4.89 -11.15
CA ALA A 35 -6.28 4.69 -10.93
C ALA A 35 -6.53 3.76 -9.74
N THR A 36 -5.76 2.68 -9.62
CA THR A 36 -5.85 1.74 -8.51
C THR A 36 -5.52 2.43 -7.19
N ILE A 37 -4.44 3.20 -7.16
CA ILE A 37 -4.03 3.94 -5.96
C ILE A 37 -5.10 4.94 -5.55
N ALA A 38 -5.66 5.69 -6.50
CA ALA A 38 -6.70 6.68 -6.24
C ALA A 38 -7.95 6.02 -5.65
N GLU A 39 -8.36 4.88 -6.19
CA GLU A 39 -9.51 4.14 -5.68
C GLU A 39 -9.26 3.62 -4.27
N LEU A 40 -8.10 3.02 -4.02
CA LEU A 40 -7.74 2.56 -2.68
C LEU A 40 -7.75 3.71 -1.67
N GLN A 41 -7.27 4.88 -2.08
CA GLN A 41 -7.27 6.07 -1.21
C GLN A 41 -8.69 6.51 -0.86
N VAL A 42 -9.59 6.52 -1.83
CA VAL A 42 -11.00 6.87 -1.62
C VAL A 42 -11.66 5.87 -0.69
N ARG A 43 -11.43 4.57 -0.93
CA ARG A 43 -12.02 3.51 -0.12
C ARG A 43 -11.50 3.52 1.32
N ALA A 44 -10.21 3.79 1.50
CA ALA A 44 -9.61 3.90 2.83
C ALA A 44 -10.24 5.05 3.62
N ARG A 45 -10.41 6.21 3.00
CA ARG A 45 -11.07 7.35 3.64
C ARG A 45 -12.52 7.05 3.98
N GLY A 46 -13.23 6.38 3.08
CA GLY A 46 -14.61 5.96 3.32
C GLY A 46 -14.75 4.98 4.48
N ALA A 47 -13.70 4.20 4.77
CA ALA A 47 -13.65 3.30 5.90
C ALA A 47 -13.14 3.97 7.19
N GLY A 48 -12.91 5.28 7.16
CA GLY A 48 -12.44 6.03 8.33
C GLY A 48 -10.95 5.90 8.60
N LEU A 49 -10.15 5.44 7.62
CA LEU A 49 -8.72 5.28 7.78
C LEU A 49 -8.00 6.54 7.29
N ALA A 50 -7.29 7.20 8.18
CA ALA A 50 -6.47 8.36 7.83
C ALA A 50 -5.11 7.89 7.32
N GLY A 51 -4.55 8.62 6.37
CA GLY A 51 -3.19 8.38 5.89
C GLY A 51 -3.10 8.25 4.38
N THR A 52 -1.87 8.13 3.90
CA THR A 52 -1.56 7.98 2.47
C THR A 52 -1.48 6.51 2.11
N VAL A 53 -2.19 6.11 1.05
CA VAL A 53 -2.10 4.75 0.53
C VAL A 53 -0.78 4.57 -0.22
N VAL A 54 -0.05 3.52 0.13
CA VAL A 54 1.19 3.13 -0.53
C VAL A 54 1.06 1.68 -0.98
N PRO A 55 0.93 1.42 -2.28
CA PRO A 55 0.90 0.04 -2.77
C PRO A 55 2.30 -0.55 -2.72
N VAL A 56 2.39 -1.81 -2.33
CA VAL A 56 3.63 -2.58 -2.36
C VAL A 56 3.38 -3.90 -3.05
N TRP A 57 4.37 -4.42 -3.75
CA TRP A 57 4.30 -5.73 -4.37
C TRP A 57 5.68 -6.36 -4.42
N GLN A 58 5.73 -7.66 -4.61
CA GLN A 58 6.96 -8.41 -4.66
C GLN A 58 7.19 -8.96 -6.06
N SER A 59 8.39 -8.75 -6.59
CA SER A 59 8.77 -9.26 -7.90
C SER A 59 10.26 -9.59 -7.88
N GLY A 60 10.64 -10.77 -8.37
CA GLY A 60 12.03 -11.18 -8.44
C GLY A 60 12.74 -11.20 -7.09
N GLY A 61 12.05 -11.49 -6.01
CA GLY A 61 12.63 -11.53 -4.66
C GLY A 61 12.79 -10.16 -4.01
N ARG A 62 12.32 -9.10 -4.66
CA ARG A 62 12.38 -7.73 -4.12
C ARG A 62 10.99 -7.17 -3.92
N MET A 63 10.84 -6.32 -2.90
CA MET A 63 9.63 -5.55 -2.70
C MET A 63 9.77 -4.20 -3.39
N TYR A 64 8.75 -3.86 -4.16
CA TYR A 64 8.61 -2.56 -4.80
C TYR A 64 7.47 -1.79 -4.17
N SER A 65 7.55 -0.48 -4.22
CA SER A 65 6.50 0.39 -3.69
C SER A 65 6.38 1.66 -4.52
N ILE A 66 5.19 2.26 -4.49
CA ILE A 66 4.98 3.60 -5.03
C ILE A 66 4.67 4.48 -3.82
N ALA A 67 5.69 5.17 -3.32
CA ALA A 67 5.60 5.97 -2.10
C ALA A 67 5.90 7.43 -2.39
N PRO A 68 5.24 8.38 -1.67
CA PRO A 68 5.65 9.78 -1.71
C PRO A 68 7.11 9.94 -1.27
N GLY A 69 7.77 11.01 -1.76
CA GLY A 69 9.18 11.25 -1.48
C GLY A 69 9.58 11.11 0.00
N PRO A 70 8.83 11.70 0.96
CA PRO A 70 9.17 11.57 2.38
C PRO A 70 9.16 10.15 2.92
N TRP A 71 8.46 9.23 2.26
CA TRP A 71 8.35 7.83 2.69
C TRP A 71 9.33 6.88 2.00
N ARG A 72 10.10 7.34 1.02
CA ARG A 72 11.00 6.47 0.25
C ARG A 72 12.05 5.79 1.11
N SER A 73 12.70 6.53 2.00
CA SER A 73 13.72 5.94 2.88
C SER A 73 13.11 4.91 3.83
N PHE A 74 11.89 5.15 4.32
CA PHE A 74 11.19 4.18 5.14
C PHE A 74 11.01 2.85 4.40
N PHE A 75 10.55 2.91 3.13
CA PHE A 75 10.29 1.70 2.35
C PHE A 75 11.55 0.99 1.86
N GLN A 76 12.70 1.64 1.86
CA GLN A 76 13.98 0.99 1.57
C GLN A 76 14.36 -0.03 2.65
N ASN A 77 13.86 0.13 3.86
CA ASN A 77 14.18 -0.72 5.01
C ASN A 77 13.04 -1.65 5.41
N VAL A 78 11.96 -1.67 4.64
CA VAL A 78 10.78 -2.50 4.91
C VAL A 78 10.76 -3.68 3.93
N SER A 79 10.50 -4.88 4.44
CA SER A 79 10.34 -6.07 3.61
C SER A 79 8.86 -6.43 3.48
N MET A 80 8.52 -7.20 2.45
CA MET A 80 7.15 -7.71 2.28
C MET A 80 6.72 -8.53 3.49
N ARG A 81 7.64 -9.30 4.08
CA ARG A 81 7.35 -10.07 5.28
C ARG A 81 6.92 -9.16 6.43
N SER A 82 7.63 -8.05 6.65
CA SER A 82 7.28 -7.06 7.66
C SER A 82 5.89 -6.50 7.41
N VAL A 83 5.57 -6.16 6.18
CA VAL A 83 4.25 -5.63 5.81
C VAL A 83 3.17 -6.64 6.15
N LEU A 84 3.34 -7.89 5.75
CA LEU A 84 2.34 -8.94 5.99
C LEU A 84 2.16 -9.23 7.48
N LEU A 85 3.22 -9.14 8.28
CA LEU A 85 3.13 -9.32 9.73
C LEU A 85 2.41 -8.17 10.43
N ASN A 86 2.33 -7.00 9.79
CA ASN A 86 1.69 -5.82 10.35
C ASN A 86 0.30 -5.56 9.78
N VAL A 87 -0.23 -6.45 8.96
CA VAL A 87 -1.60 -6.33 8.44
C VAL A 87 -2.57 -6.32 9.62
N ASN A 88 -3.38 -5.28 9.73
CA ASN A 88 -4.27 -5.06 10.87
C ASN A 88 -5.68 -4.57 10.47
N LYS A 89 -5.92 -4.33 9.21
CA LYS A 89 -7.20 -3.89 8.68
C LYS A 89 -7.50 -4.54 7.33
N GLU A 90 -8.75 -4.47 6.91
CA GLU A 90 -9.18 -4.95 5.61
C GLU A 90 -10.12 -3.93 4.97
N LEU A 91 -10.02 -3.80 3.65
CA LEU A 91 -10.92 -2.98 2.86
C LEU A 91 -11.78 -3.88 1.98
N TYR A 92 -13.07 -3.58 1.92
CA TYR A 92 -14.05 -4.28 1.09
C TYR A 92 -14.87 -3.28 0.29
N TRP A 93 -15.21 -3.63 -0.94
CA TRP A 93 -16.22 -2.90 -1.69
C TRP A 93 -16.76 -3.65 -2.90
#